data_a2d676a23d7f780222196c47188b532f
#
_entry.id   a2d676a23d7f780222196c47188b532f
#
_cell.length_a   1.000
_cell.length_b   1.000
_cell.length_c   1.000
_cell.angle_alpha   90.00
_cell.angle_beta   90.00
_cell.angle_gamma   90.00
#
_symmetry.space_group_name_H-M   'P 1'
#
loop_
_entity.id
_entity.type
_entity.pdbx_description
1 polymer ?
#
loop_
_entity_poly.entity_id
_entity_poly.type
_entity_poly.pdbx_seq_one_letter_code
_entity_poly.pdbx_strand_id
1 'polypeptide(L)'
;MKVRNFGLIIMVVLLLVSSPFLYGFALPEERLRPNGLIALLTDYGEKDFYVGAVKGVIYSTFPEARVVDITHQVTPFEIHEGAVTLWLAARTFPPGTVFVAVVDPGVGTERRAIALETRNGLFFVAPDNGLLTLVMQEFGVREIREITNEEWMRQPVSYTFHGRDIFAPVGAQLAQGSPLAEVGPIVTDPIWLPIEGARVEEDRVVGQVLMIDQYGNMQANITQDLLAQIGLSVGDAVSVQVGEVVEASQFLRTYGDVPEGEDLIFIASTDL
;
A
#
# COMPACT_ATOMS: atom_id res chain seq x y z
N MET A 1 67.26 -47.15 38.62
CA MET A 1 66.56 -45.91 38.30
C MET A 1 65.07 -46.24 38.25
N LYS A 2 64.29 -45.85 39.28
CA LYS A 2 62.86 -46.10 39.36
C LYS A 2 62.14 -44.82 38.93
N VAL A 3 61.36 -44.90 37.83
CA VAL A 3 60.52 -43.83 37.38
C VAL A 3 59.18 -43.96 38.14
N ARG A 4 58.82 -42.93 38.90
CA ARG A 4 57.54 -42.85 39.62
C ARG A 4 56.48 -42.21 38.67
N ASN A 5 55.44 -42.98 38.32
CA ASN A 5 54.25 -42.46 37.65
C ASN A 5 53.39 -41.68 38.64
N PHE A 6 53.14 -40.38 38.37
CA PHE A 6 52.15 -39.62 39.03
C PHE A 6 50.86 -39.66 38.17
N GLY A 7 49.83 -40.32 38.67
CA GLY A 7 48.49 -40.29 38.07
C GLY A 7 47.83 -38.99 38.43
N LEU A 8 47.46 -38.21 37.41
CA LEU A 8 46.61 -36.99 37.51
C LEU A 8 45.17 -37.39 37.42
N ILE A 9 44.43 -37.28 38.53
CA ILE A 9 42.94 -37.43 38.55
C ILE A 9 42.38 -36.10 38.20
N ILE A 10 41.79 -35.99 36.98
CA ILE A 10 40.99 -34.83 36.59
C ILE A 10 39.56 -35.07 37.06
N MET A 11 39.12 -34.34 38.06
CA MET A 11 37.74 -34.32 38.50
C MET A 11 36.97 -33.34 37.62
N VAL A 12 36.17 -33.86 36.69
CA VAL A 12 35.24 -33.05 35.87
C VAL A 12 34.04 -32.73 36.73
N VAL A 13 33.93 -31.48 37.19
CA VAL A 13 32.73 -30.95 37.82
C VAL A 13 31.77 -30.51 36.71
N LEU A 14 30.73 -31.29 36.44
CA LEU A 14 29.61 -30.87 35.59
C LEU A 14 28.77 -29.86 36.34
N LEU A 15 28.99 -28.58 36.08
CA LEU A 15 28.05 -27.50 36.43
C LEU A 15 26.86 -27.60 35.48
N LEU A 16 25.77 -28.19 35.95
CA LEU A 16 24.46 -28.06 35.33
C LEU A 16 24.02 -26.60 35.47
N VAL A 17 24.30 -25.76 34.47
CA VAL A 17 23.73 -24.45 34.34
C VAL A 17 22.29 -24.68 33.86
N SER A 18 21.33 -24.62 34.78
CA SER A 18 19.92 -24.49 34.44
C SER A 18 19.72 -23.13 33.78
N SER A 19 19.71 -23.12 32.43
CA SER A 19 19.26 -21.94 31.68
C SER A 19 17.82 -21.62 32.09
N PRO A 20 17.54 -20.43 32.68
CA PRO A 20 16.16 -20.00 32.74
C PRO A 20 15.69 -19.84 31.30
N PHE A 21 14.66 -20.60 30.89
CA PHE A 21 13.88 -20.29 29.72
C PHE A 21 13.34 -18.87 29.93
N LEU A 22 14.03 -17.90 29.37
CA LEU A 22 13.48 -16.57 29.13
C LEU A 22 12.34 -16.79 28.12
N TYR A 23 11.13 -17.00 28.63
CA TYR A 23 9.94 -16.70 27.85
C TYR A 23 10.08 -15.23 27.49
N GLY A 24 10.54 -14.96 26.27
CA GLY A 24 10.47 -13.64 25.68
C GLY A 24 9.01 -13.28 25.60
N PHE A 25 8.51 -12.54 26.59
CA PHE A 25 7.30 -11.74 26.40
C PHE A 25 7.64 -10.80 25.28
N ALA A 26 7.20 -11.12 24.05
CA ALA A 26 7.12 -10.14 22.99
C ALA A 26 6.27 -9.01 23.57
N LEU A 27 6.90 -7.87 23.82
CA LEU A 27 6.16 -6.66 24.19
C LEU A 27 5.09 -6.48 23.11
N PRO A 28 3.84 -6.19 23.48
CA PRO A 28 2.83 -5.92 22.48
C PRO A 28 3.37 -4.82 21.58
N GLU A 29 3.43 -5.09 20.28
CA GLU A 29 3.87 -4.13 19.27
C GLU A 29 3.01 -2.89 19.44
N GLU A 30 3.63 -1.77 19.80
CA GLU A 30 2.92 -0.54 20.13
C GLU A 30 2.14 -0.09 18.89
N ARG A 31 0.81 -0.05 18.98
CA ARG A 31 -0.02 0.44 17.88
C ARG A 31 0.30 1.90 17.63
N LEU A 32 0.71 2.19 16.42
CA LEU A 32 0.92 3.57 15.99
C LEU A 32 -0.44 4.29 15.97
N ARG A 33 -0.44 5.52 16.50
CA ARG A 33 -1.65 6.34 16.53
C ARG A 33 -1.75 7.19 15.28
N PRO A 34 -2.96 7.48 14.79
CA PRO A 34 -3.15 8.47 13.75
C PRO A 34 -2.50 9.81 14.13
N ASN A 35 -1.94 10.50 13.12
CA ASN A 35 -1.14 11.70 13.31
C ASN A 35 -1.86 13.01 12.91
N GLY A 36 -3.17 12.92 12.60
CA GLY A 36 -4.00 14.04 12.16
C GLY A 36 -3.86 14.39 10.68
N LEU A 37 -3.07 13.63 9.92
CA LEU A 37 -2.93 13.80 8.47
C LEU A 37 -3.94 12.92 7.75
N ILE A 38 -4.70 13.51 6.82
CA ILE A 38 -5.66 12.82 5.96
C ILE A 38 -5.24 13.02 4.50
N ALA A 39 -5.01 11.91 3.79
CA ALA A 39 -4.67 11.92 2.37
C ALA A 39 -5.90 11.48 1.55
N LEU A 40 -6.30 12.30 0.58
CA LEU A 40 -7.49 12.06 -0.25
C LEU A 40 -7.09 11.56 -1.64
N LEU A 41 -7.77 10.50 -2.10
CA LEU A 41 -7.72 10.01 -3.46
C LEU A 41 -9.12 9.73 -3.94
N THR A 42 -9.54 10.30 -5.07
CA THR A 42 -10.85 10.04 -5.67
C THR A 42 -10.81 10.11 -7.20
N ASP A 43 -11.91 9.68 -7.83
CA ASP A 43 -12.20 9.85 -9.25
C ASP A 43 -13.23 10.99 -9.51
N TYR A 44 -13.38 11.92 -8.54
CA TYR A 44 -14.45 12.94 -8.57
C TYR A 44 -14.17 14.12 -9.51
N GLY A 45 -12.91 14.26 -9.96
CA GLY A 45 -12.47 15.44 -10.68
C GLY A 45 -12.44 16.69 -9.79
N GLU A 46 -12.07 17.83 -10.37
CA GLU A 46 -11.98 19.12 -9.67
C GLU A 46 -13.03 20.12 -10.13
N LYS A 47 -13.85 19.76 -11.13
CA LYS A 47 -14.82 20.66 -11.72
C LYS A 47 -16.05 20.88 -10.83
N ASP A 48 -16.50 19.80 -10.18
CA ASP A 48 -17.75 19.81 -9.42
C ASP A 48 -17.50 20.00 -7.91
N PHE A 49 -18.57 20.11 -7.15
CA PHE A 49 -18.50 20.39 -5.70
C PHE A 49 -18.07 19.20 -4.83
N TYR A 50 -17.93 18.00 -5.39
CA TYR A 50 -17.80 16.75 -4.62
C TYR A 50 -16.59 16.75 -3.69
N VAL A 51 -15.41 17.13 -4.18
CA VAL A 51 -14.18 17.21 -3.38
C VAL A 51 -14.33 18.22 -2.24
N GLY A 52 -14.91 19.40 -2.55
CA GLY A 52 -15.17 20.42 -1.55
C GLY A 52 -16.13 19.95 -0.46
N ALA A 53 -17.18 19.18 -0.82
CA ALA A 53 -18.11 18.62 0.14
C ALA A 53 -17.47 17.57 1.06
N VAL A 54 -16.60 16.69 0.52
CA VAL A 54 -15.80 15.71 1.29
C VAL A 54 -14.93 16.44 2.31
N LYS A 55 -14.15 17.43 1.88
CA LYS A 55 -13.30 18.24 2.77
C LYS A 55 -14.11 18.99 3.82
N GLY A 56 -15.27 19.55 3.43
CA GLY A 56 -16.16 20.22 4.36
C GLY A 56 -16.64 19.30 5.49
N VAL A 57 -16.96 18.04 5.19
CA VAL A 57 -17.33 17.04 6.21
C VAL A 57 -16.13 16.67 7.08
N ILE A 58 -14.95 16.48 6.51
CA ILE A 58 -13.73 16.21 7.29
C ILE A 58 -13.51 17.32 8.32
N TYR A 59 -13.50 18.58 7.90
CA TYR A 59 -13.27 19.72 8.80
C TYR A 59 -14.42 19.96 9.79
N SER A 60 -15.66 19.54 9.45
CA SER A 60 -16.77 19.59 10.40
C SER A 60 -16.63 18.54 11.51
N THR A 61 -15.99 17.41 11.20
CA THR A 61 -15.77 16.31 12.16
C THR A 61 -14.46 16.52 12.94
N PHE A 62 -13.40 16.94 12.27
CA PHE A 62 -12.07 17.18 12.84
C PHE A 62 -11.50 18.50 12.29
N PRO A 63 -11.77 19.64 12.96
CA PRO A 63 -11.34 20.97 12.50
C PRO A 63 -9.83 21.14 12.34
N GLU A 64 -9.04 20.44 13.14
CA GLU A 64 -7.57 20.47 13.13
C GLU A 64 -6.94 19.49 12.12
N ALA A 65 -7.74 18.79 11.33
CA ALA A 65 -7.24 17.86 10.31
C ALA A 65 -6.29 18.58 9.33
N ARG A 66 -5.22 17.91 8.97
CA ARG A 66 -4.35 18.34 7.86
C ARG A 66 -4.71 17.49 6.65
N VAL A 67 -5.37 18.10 5.68
CA VAL A 67 -5.84 17.38 4.49
C VAL A 67 -4.89 17.64 3.33
N VAL A 68 -4.44 16.55 2.68
CA VAL A 68 -3.58 16.55 1.50
C VAL A 68 -4.30 15.78 0.40
N ASP A 69 -4.32 16.34 -0.80
CA ASP A 69 -4.84 15.64 -1.97
C ASP A 69 -3.71 14.83 -2.62
N ILE A 70 -3.92 13.54 -2.80
CA ILE A 70 -3.08 12.73 -3.68
C ILE A 70 -3.47 13.06 -5.12
N THR A 71 -4.71 12.79 -5.48
CA THR A 71 -5.34 13.20 -6.75
C THR A 71 -6.85 13.03 -6.65
N HIS A 72 -7.57 13.80 -7.47
CA HIS A 72 -8.99 13.63 -7.73
C HIS A 72 -9.27 13.31 -9.20
N GLN A 73 -8.21 13.02 -9.96
CA GLN A 73 -8.22 12.80 -11.41
C GLN A 73 -8.02 11.33 -11.79
N VAL A 74 -8.27 10.37 -10.86
CA VAL A 74 -8.37 8.96 -11.26
C VAL A 74 -9.44 8.85 -12.33
N THR A 75 -9.18 8.11 -13.40
CA THR A 75 -10.17 7.88 -14.46
C THR A 75 -11.46 7.35 -13.83
N PRO A 76 -12.62 7.94 -14.13
CA PRO A 76 -13.87 7.56 -13.49
C PRO A 76 -14.12 6.06 -13.52
N PHE A 77 -14.35 5.47 -12.32
CA PHE A 77 -14.63 4.05 -12.09
C PHE A 77 -13.45 3.09 -12.28
N GLU A 78 -12.25 3.57 -12.64
CA GLU A 78 -11.05 2.73 -12.84
C GLU A 78 -10.38 2.39 -11.50
N ILE A 79 -10.89 1.32 -10.86
CA ILE A 79 -10.40 0.85 -9.54
C ILE A 79 -8.92 0.49 -9.60
N HIS A 80 -8.45 -0.13 -10.71
CA HIS A 80 -7.07 -0.55 -10.88
C HIS A 80 -6.11 0.66 -10.85
N GLU A 81 -6.40 1.71 -11.62
CA GLU A 81 -5.63 2.96 -11.62
C GLU A 81 -5.61 3.60 -10.22
N GLY A 82 -6.78 3.64 -9.55
CA GLY A 82 -6.87 4.13 -8.18
C GLY A 82 -6.02 3.35 -7.20
N ALA A 83 -6.00 2.00 -7.31
CA ALA A 83 -5.21 1.13 -6.44
C ALA A 83 -3.70 1.34 -6.63
N VAL A 84 -3.23 1.48 -7.88
CA VAL A 84 -1.82 1.74 -8.20
C VAL A 84 -1.41 3.13 -7.68
N THR A 85 -2.21 4.14 -7.97
CA THR A 85 -1.93 5.53 -7.54
C THR A 85 -1.90 5.64 -6.01
N LEU A 86 -2.88 5.01 -5.31
CA LEU A 86 -2.92 4.99 -3.85
C LEU A 86 -1.69 4.30 -3.25
N TRP A 87 -1.33 3.15 -3.79
CA TRP A 87 -0.18 2.37 -3.34
C TRP A 87 1.14 3.14 -3.50
N LEU A 88 1.41 3.70 -4.68
CA LEU A 88 2.61 4.49 -4.94
C LEU A 88 2.71 5.72 -4.03
N ALA A 89 1.59 6.43 -3.84
CA ALA A 89 1.55 7.57 -2.93
C ALA A 89 1.79 7.15 -1.47
N ALA A 90 1.13 6.08 -1.00
CA ALA A 90 1.19 5.64 0.39
C ALA A 90 2.62 5.31 0.87
N ARG A 91 3.52 4.90 -0.03
CA ARG A 91 4.95 4.64 0.25
C ARG A 91 5.71 5.86 0.77
N THR A 92 5.21 7.07 0.49
CA THR A 92 5.89 8.34 0.84
C THR A 92 5.28 9.05 2.06
N PHE A 93 4.16 8.55 2.58
CA PHE A 93 3.49 9.17 3.72
C PHE A 93 3.98 8.61 5.07
N PRO A 94 4.04 9.44 6.11
CA PRO A 94 4.47 9.00 7.43
C PRO A 94 3.46 8.05 8.08
N PRO A 95 3.91 7.12 8.95
CA PRO A 95 3.01 6.31 9.78
C PRO A 95 2.01 7.17 10.56
N GLY A 96 0.80 6.65 10.74
CA GLY A 96 -0.31 7.36 11.36
C GLY A 96 -1.15 8.17 10.36
N THR A 97 -0.79 8.23 9.08
CA THR A 97 -1.62 8.87 8.05
C THR A 97 -2.89 8.06 7.80
N VAL A 98 -4.02 8.75 7.68
CA VAL A 98 -5.32 8.18 7.29
C VAL A 98 -5.60 8.52 5.82
N PHE A 99 -5.71 7.51 4.99
CA PHE A 99 -6.08 7.65 3.58
C PHE A 99 -7.59 7.48 3.44
N VAL A 100 -8.25 8.44 2.81
CA VAL A 100 -9.65 8.33 2.37
C VAL A 100 -9.62 8.20 0.86
N ALA A 101 -9.77 6.96 0.38
CA ALA A 101 -9.66 6.62 -1.04
C ALA A 101 -11.02 6.16 -1.57
N VAL A 102 -11.53 6.85 -2.58
CA VAL A 102 -12.87 6.60 -3.10
C VAL A 102 -12.88 6.58 -4.63
N VAL A 103 -12.81 5.38 -5.18
CA VAL A 103 -13.14 5.03 -6.58
C VAL A 103 -14.19 3.94 -6.46
N ASP A 104 -15.45 4.29 -6.66
CA ASP A 104 -16.58 3.49 -6.15
C ASP A 104 -17.71 3.31 -7.15
N PRO A 105 -17.54 2.51 -8.20
CA PRO A 105 -18.62 2.17 -9.13
C PRO A 105 -19.79 1.41 -8.47
N GLY A 106 -19.59 0.87 -7.25
CA GLY A 106 -20.58 0.15 -6.47
C GLY A 106 -21.29 0.99 -5.40
N VAL A 107 -21.20 2.32 -5.44
CA VAL A 107 -21.85 3.19 -4.46
C VAL A 107 -23.36 2.92 -4.38
N GLY A 108 -23.89 2.80 -3.15
CA GLY A 108 -25.32 2.55 -2.91
C GLY A 108 -25.79 1.11 -3.13
N THR A 109 -24.90 0.17 -3.39
CA THR A 109 -25.19 -1.27 -3.46
C THR A 109 -24.81 -1.98 -2.15
N GLU A 110 -24.86 -3.33 -2.14
CA GLU A 110 -24.43 -4.18 -1.01
C GLU A 110 -22.89 -4.22 -0.79
N ARG A 111 -22.12 -3.43 -1.55
CA ARG A 111 -20.67 -3.29 -1.40
C ARG A 111 -20.33 -2.77 0.00
N ARG A 112 -19.53 -3.52 0.76
CA ARG A 112 -19.06 -3.10 2.09
C ARG A 112 -18.23 -1.81 2.01
N ALA A 113 -18.33 -0.97 3.03
CA ALA A 113 -17.36 0.09 3.31
C ALA A 113 -16.40 -0.44 4.39
N ILE A 114 -15.09 -0.23 4.23
CA ILE A 114 -14.08 -0.79 5.14
C ILE A 114 -13.08 0.25 5.62
N ALA A 115 -12.55 -0.01 6.83
CA ALA A 115 -11.39 0.67 7.38
C ALA A 115 -10.29 -0.37 7.67
N LEU A 116 -9.07 -0.07 7.22
CA LEU A 116 -7.90 -0.94 7.30
C LEU A 116 -6.80 -0.25 8.11
N GLU A 117 -6.15 -0.98 9.01
CA GLU A 117 -4.84 -0.66 9.59
C GLU A 117 -3.79 -1.62 9.03
N THR A 118 -2.71 -1.08 8.50
CA THR A 118 -1.57 -1.86 8.00
C THR A 118 -0.54 -2.12 9.10
N ARG A 119 0.38 -3.06 8.87
CA ARG A 119 1.42 -3.38 9.87
C ARG A 119 2.42 -2.25 10.07
N ASN A 120 2.66 -1.40 9.07
CA ASN A 120 3.51 -0.22 9.18
C ASN A 120 2.77 1.01 9.74
N GLY A 121 1.51 0.86 10.18
CA GLY A 121 0.75 1.90 10.88
C GLY A 121 0.12 2.96 9.98
N LEU A 122 -0.18 2.65 8.72
CA LEU A 122 -1.04 3.45 7.86
C LEU A 122 -2.49 2.99 8.01
N PHE A 123 -3.42 3.93 7.84
CA PHE A 123 -4.86 3.68 7.92
C PHE A 123 -5.53 4.00 6.60
N PHE A 124 -6.49 3.20 6.19
CA PHE A 124 -7.21 3.39 4.93
C PHE A 124 -8.71 3.25 5.17
N VAL A 125 -9.49 4.16 4.58
CA VAL A 125 -10.95 4.14 4.58
C VAL A 125 -11.39 4.14 3.12
N ALA A 126 -12.07 3.08 2.68
CA ALA A 126 -12.33 2.84 1.26
C ALA A 126 -13.52 1.90 1.03
N PRO A 127 -14.08 1.84 -0.19
CA PRO A 127 -14.95 0.75 -0.60
C PRO A 127 -14.19 -0.57 -0.64
N ASP A 128 -14.83 -1.66 -0.22
CA ASP A 128 -14.32 -3.03 -0.37
C ASP A 128 -14.61 -3.52 -1.79
N ASN A 129 -13.78 -3.11 -2.73
CA ASN A 129 -13.91 -3.42 -4.16
C ASN A 129 -12.56 -3.72 -4.83
N GLY A 130 -11.52 -3.96 -4.03
CA GLY A 130 -10.18 -4.23 -4.49
C GLY A 130 -9.25 -3.01 -4.53
N LEU A 131 -9.75 -1.79 -4.27
CA LEU A 131 -8.94 -0.56 -4.26
C LEU A 131 -7.73 -0.64 -3.31
N LEU A 132 -7.83 -1.41 -2.22
CA LEU A 132 -6.77 -1.57 -1.23
C LEU A 132 -5.83 -2.75 -1.51
N THR A 133 -5.95 -3.45 -2.64
CA THR A 133 -5.17 -4.67 -2.94
C THR A 133 -3.67 -4.46 -2.79
N LEU A 134 -3.10 -3.48 -3.46
CA LEU A 134 -1.65 -3.27 -3.48
C LEU A 134 -1.10 -2.78 -2.13
N VAL A 135 -1.84 -1.93 -1.42
CA VAL A 135 -1.44 -1.49 -0.07
C VAL A 135 -1.49 -2.64 0.94
N MET A 136 -2.46 -3.54 0.82
CA MET A 136 -2.53 -4.75 1.66
C MET A 136 -1.38 -5.73 1.36
N GLN A 137 -1.00 -5.87 0.08
CA GLN A 137 0.10 -6.75 -0.34
C GLN A 137 1.46 -6.23 0.18
N GLU A 138 1.75 -4.95 0.01
CA GLU A 138 3.06 -4.39 0.38
C GLU A 138 3.19 -4.15 1.89
N PHE A 139 2.21 -3.49 2.50
CA PHE A 139 2.34 -3.07 3.90
C PHE A 139 1.81 -4.09 4.91
N GLY A 140 1.19 -5.16 4.41
CA GLY A 140 0.55 -6.19 5.22
C GLY A 140 -0.67 -5.66 5.99
N VAL A 141 -1.57 -6.56 6.29
CA VAL A 141 -2.78 -6.26 7.06
C VAL A 141 -2.54 -6.48 8.54
N ARG A 142 -2.85 -5.48 9.38
CA ARG A 142 -2.97 -5.64 10.83
C ARG A 142 -4.41 -5.94 11.20
N GLU A 143 -5.36 -5.14 10.73
CA GLU A 143 -6.79 -5.29 11.03
C GLU A 143 -7.63 -4.63 9.92
N ILE A 144 -8.74 -5.26 9.54
CA ILE A 144 -9.76 -4.69 8.64
C ILE A 144 -11.10 -4.75 9.36
N ARG A 145 -11.87 -3.68 9.28
CA ARG A 145 -13.22 -3.59 9.83
C ARG A 145 -14.21 -3.08 8.80
N GLU A 146 -15.40 -3.67 8.82
CA GLU A 146 -16.54 -3.11 8.09
C GLU A 146 -17.04 -1.86 8.81
N ILE A 147 -17.35 -0.82 8.04
CA ILE A 147 -17.87 0.43 8.59
C ILE A 147 -19.39 0.27 8.76
N THR A 148 -19.81 0.03 10.00
CA THR A 148 -21.22 -0.14 10.38
C THR A 148 -21.66 0.81 11.49
N ASN A 149 -20.75 1.58 12.09
CA ASN A 149 -21.07 2.52 13.15
C ASN A 149 -21.72 3.78 12.55
N GLU A 150 -23.06 3.84 12.60
CA GLU A 150 -23.85 4.94 12.07
C GLU A 150 -23.61 6.29 12.77
N GLU A 151 -23.12 6.28 14.03
CA GLU A 151 -22.78 7.50 14.79
C GLU A 151 -21.58 8.25 14.17
N TRP A 152 -20.75 7.53 13.41
CA TRP A 152 -19.61 8.12 12.71
C TRP A 152 -19.97 8.56 11.29
N MET A 153 -21.18 8.28 10.83
CA MET A 153 -21.63 8.62 9.50
C MET A 153 -22.45 9.90 9.51
N ARG A 154 -22.45 10.63 8.40
CA ARG A 154 -23.35 11.74 8.19
C ARG A 154 -24.74 11.21 7.84
N GLN A 155 -25.75 11.55 8.65
CA GLN A 155 -27.13 11.11 8.45
C GLN A 155 -28.00 12.21 7.79
N PRO A 156 -28.97 11.82 6.92
CA PRO A 156 -29.13 10.49 6.34
C PRO A 156 -28.04 10.17 5.31
N VAL A 157 -27.59 8.90 5.26
CA VAL A 157 -26.65 8.44 4.25
C VAL A 157 -27.30 8.46 2.86
N SER A 158 -26.67 9.14 1.92
CA SER A 158 -27.12 9.18 0.51
C SER A 158 -26.78 7.88 -0.21
N TYR A 159 -27.61 7.44 -1.12
CA TYR A 159 -27.33 6.28 -1.98
C TYR A 159 -26.26 6.54 -3.06
N THR A 160 -25.84 7.77 -3.26
CA THR A 160 -24.94 8.16 -4.36
C THR A 160 -23.69 8.92 -3.93
N PHE A 161 -23.51 9.17 -2.62
CA PHE A 161 -22.37 9.97 -2.16
C PHE A 161 -21.76 9.45 -0.83
N HIS A 162 -21.39 8.16 -0.82
CA HIS A 162 -20.74 7.54 0.35
C HIS A 162 -19.41 8.20 0.68
N GLY A 163 -18.70 8.79 -0.29
CA GLY A 163 -17.49 9.59 -0.05
C GLY A 163 -17.70 10.67 1.00
N ARG A 164 -18.80 11.41 0.89
CA ARG A 164 -19.19 12.46 1.83
C ARG A 164 -19.80 11.92 3.11
N ASP A 165 -20.68 10.91 3.02
CA ASP A 165 -21.53 10.52 4.14
C ASP A 165 -20.95 9.40 5.00
N ILE A 166 -20.04 8.58 4.46
CA ILE A 166 -19.40 7.43 5.14
C ILE A 166 -17.89 7.63 5.24
N PHE A 167 -17.18 7.72 4.10
CA PHE A 167 -15.71 7.62 4.11
C PHE A 167 -15.05 8.86 4.72
N ALA A 168 -15.52 10.07 4.40
CA ALA A 168 -14.97 11.31 4.93
C ALA A 168 -15.10 11.42 6.46
N PRO A 169 -16.29 11.27 7.06
CA PRO A 169 -16.44 11.40 8.51
C PRO A 169 -15.73 10.28 9.27
N VAL A 170 -15.74 9.02 8.78
CA VAL A 170 -15.02 7.91 9.40
C VAL A 170 -13.51 8.13 9.32
N GLY A 171 -12.98 8.59 8.19
CA GLY A 171 -11.58 8.96 8.06
C GLY A 171 -11.16 10.08 9.03
N ALA A 172 -12.01 11.08 9.22
CA ALA A 172 -11.79 12.17 10.17
C ALA A 172 -11.81 11.67 11.64
N GLN A 173 -12.76 10.77 11.99
CA GLN A 173 -12.82 10.14 13.33
C GLN A 173 -11.54 9.35 13.63
N LEU A 174 -11.07 8.55 12.67
CA LEU A 174 -9.81 7.83 12.83
C LEU A 174 -8.62 8.79 12.96
N ALA A 175 -8.55 9.83 12.11
CA ALA A 175 -7.43 10.77 12.10
C ALA A 175 -7.30 11.58 13.42
N GLN A 176 -8.39 11.86 14.12
CA GLN A 176 -8.37 12.49 15.44
C GLN A 176 -8.02 11.52 16.58
N GLY A 177 -7.88 10.20 16.29
CA GLY A 177 -7.43 9.19 17.24
C GLY A 177 -8.52 8.28 17.80
N SER A 178 -9.73 8.29 17.23
CA SER A 178 -10.77 7.34 17.62
C SER A 178 -10.34 5.90 17.30
N PRO A 179 -10.64 4.92 18.18
CA PRO A 179 -10.18 3.54 18.00
C PRO A 179 -10.77 2.86 16.76
N LEU A 180 -9.94 2.20 15.93
CA LEU A 180 -10.42 1.42 14.78
C LEU A 180 -11.46 0.37 15.19
N ALA A 181 -11.38 -0.15 16.42
CA ALA A 181 -12.32 -1.12 16.96
C ALA A 181 -13.77 -0.62 17.03
N GLU A 182 -13.99 0.68 17.05
CA GLU A 182 -15.33 1.30 17.14
C GLU A 182 -15.99 1.44 15.77
N VAL A 183 -15.25 1.21 14.65
CA VAL A 183 -15.77 1.30 13.30
C VAL A 183 -16.85 0.26 13.03
N GLY A 184 -16.65 -0.99 13.51
CA GLY A 184 -17.56 -2.10 13.32
C GLY A 184 -16.88 -3.48 13.39
N PRO A 185 -17.47 -4.54 12.85
CA PRO A 185 -16.97 -5.91 12.93
C PRO A 185 -15.71 -6.12 12.08
N ILE A 186 -14.92 -7.15 12.46
CA ILE A 186 -13.72 -7.56 11.71
C ILE A 186 -14.12 -8.18 10.37
N VAL A 187 -13.38 -7.82 9.32
CA VAL A 187 -13.45 -8.42 7.97
C VAL A 187 -12.23 -9.30 7.76
N THR A 188 -12.44 -10.54 7.34
CA THR A 188 -11.37 -11.53 7.06
C THR A 188 -11.26 -11.91 5.59
N ASP A 189 -12.19 -11.46 4.77
CA ASP A 189 -12.37 -11.79 3.36
C ASP A 189 -12.52 -10.53 2.49
N PRO A 190 -11.55 -9.59 2.51
CA PRO A 190 -11.61 -8.40 1.67
C PRO A 190 -11.54 -8.79 0.18
N ILE A 191 -12.08 -7.91 -0.68
CA ILE A 191 -11.99 -8.11 -2.13
C ILE A 191 -10.58 -7.76 -2.62
N TRP A 192 -10.04 -8.61 -3.51
CA TRP A 192 -8.74 -8.45 -4.15
C TRP A 192 -8.87 -8.24 -5.65
N LEU A 193 -8.11 -7.30 -6.21
CA LEU A 193 -7.94 -7.21 -7.66
C LEU A 193 -7.03 -8.35 -8.17
N PRO A 194 -7.31 -8.90 -9.35
CA PRO A 194 -6.46 -9.90 -9.99
C PRO A 194 -5.22 -9.23 -10.61
N ILE A 195 -4.21 -8.89 -9.79
CA ILE A 195 -2.95 -8.34 -10.25
C ILE A 195 -1.93 -9.47 -10.26
N GLU A 196 -1.43 -9.82 -11.46
CA GLU A 196 -0.42 -10.85 -11.60
C GLU A 196 0.96 -10.33 -11.18
N GLY A 197 1.68 -11.11 -10.36
CA GLY A 197 3.05 -10.80 -9.98
C GLY A 197 4.00 -10.93 -11.18
N ALA A 198 4.98 -10.03 -11.27
CA ALA A 198 6.05 -10.18 -12.23
C ALA A 198 6.95 -11.38 -11.90
N ARG A 199 7.49 -12.04 -12.91
CA ARG A 199 8.31 -13.25 -12.76
C ARG A 199 9.35 -13.38 -13.87
N VAL A 200 10.41 -14.10 -13.58
CA VAL A 200 11.41 -14.50 -14.57
C VAL A 200 10.94 -15.78 -15.27
N GLU A 201 10.98 -15.78 -16.59
CA GLU A 201 10.76 -16.94 -17.47
C GLU A 201 11.95 -17.10 -18.41
N GLU A 202 12.81 -18.08 -18.16
CA GLU A 202 14.03 -18.32 -18.92
C GLU A 202 14.94 -17.07 -18.98
N ASP A 203 15.01 -16.38 -20.12
CA ASP A 203 15.84 -15.21 -20.38
C ASP A 203 15.05 -13.88 -20.42
N ARG A 204 13.80 -13.90 -19.99
CA ARG A 204 12.91 -12.73 -20.01
C ARG A 204 12.22 -12.52 -18.66
N VAL A 205 11.77 -11.30 -18.42
CA VAL A 205 10.87 -10.95 -17.32
C VAL A 205 9.49 -10.68 -17.88
N VAL A 206 8.49 -11.32 -17.31
CA VAL A 206 7.08 -11.11 -17.64
C VAL A 206 6.43 -10.38 -16.48
N GLY A 207 5.73 -9.30 -16.77
CA GLY A 207 5.00 -8.49 -15.79
C GLY A 207 3.73 -7.92 -16.40
N GLN A 208 3.07 -7.08 -15.61
CA GLN A 208 1.86 -6.38 -16.01
C GLN A 208 2.12 -4.88 -16.02
N VAL A 209 1.62 -4.18 -17.07
CA VAL A 209 1.54 -2.71 -17.04
C VAL A 209 0.52 -2.32 -15.99
N LEU A 210 0.96 -1.57 -14.99
CA LEU A 210 0.13 -1.12 -13.88
C LEU A 210 -0.59 0.20 -14.18
N MET A 211 0.12 1.12 -14.84
CA MET A 211 -0.43 2.42 -15.23
C MET A 211 0.34 3.03 -16.41
N ILE A 212 -0.28 3.99 -17.04
CA ILE A 212 0.37 4.92 -17.98
C ILE A 212 0.22 6.32 -17.37
N ASP A 213 1.34 7.02 -17.15
CA ASP A 213 1.31 8.33 -16.56
C ASP A 213 0.91 9.44 -17.58
N GLN A 214 0.73 10.67 -17.09
CA GLN A 214 0.34 11.79 -17.95
C GLN A 214 1.38 12.15 -19.04
N TYR A 215 2.60 11.64 -18.94
CA TYR A 215 3.66 11.85 -19.92
C TYR A 215 3.72 10.71 -20.96
N GLY A 216 2.92 9.66 -20.79
CA GLY A 216 2.89 8.48 -21.64
C GLY A 216 3.83 7.36 -21.18
N ASN A 217 4.48 7.48 -20.03
CA ASN A 217 5.34 6.42 -19.52
C ASN A 217 4.50 5.24 -19.02
N MET A 218 4.79 4.05 -19.52
CA MET A 218 4.21 2.81 -19.05
C MET A 218 4.98 2.31 -17.81
N GLN A 219 4.32 2.22 -16.67
CA GLN A 219 4.88 1.61 -15.47
C GLN A 219 4.41 0.16 -15.35
N ALA A 220 5.36 -0.77 -15.26
CA ALA A 220 5.10 -2.19 -15.06
C ALA A 220 5.52 -2.60 -13.64
N ASN A 221 5.00 -3.72 -13.14
CA ASN A 221 5.40 -4.29 -11.85
C ASN A 221 6.73 -5.07 -11.90
N ILE A 222 7.62 -4.72 -12.83
CA ILE A 222 8.93 -5.35 -13.00
C ILE A 222 9.95 -4.59 -12.18
N THR A 223 10.51 -5.24 -11.16
CA THR A 223 11.49 -4.64 -10.26
C THR A 223 12.93 -4.79 -10.78
N GLN A 224 13.82 -3.94 -10.27
CA GLN A 224 15.26 -4.04 -10.56
C GLN A 224 15.83 -5.42 -10.23
N ASP A 225 15.39 -6.04 -9.14
CA ASP A 225 15.85 -7.39 -8.73
C ASP A 225 15.47 -8.47 -9.74
N LEU A 226 14.31 -8.36 -10.39
CA LEU A 226 13.91 -9.30 -11.45
C LEU A 226 14.77 -9.12 -12.72
N LEU A 227 15.06 -7.87 -13.08
CA LEU A 227 15.94 -7.59 -14.22
C LEU A 227 17.39 -8.06 -13.96
N ALA A 228 17.87 -7.92 -12.73
CA ALA A 228 19.20 -8.42 -12.34
C ALA A 228 19.30 -9.95 -12.41
N GLN A 229 18.20 -10.68 -12.15
CA GLN A 229 18.18 -12.15 -12.24
C GLN A 229 18.41 -12.67 -13.65
N ILE A 230 18.02 -11.91 -14.69
CA ILE A 230 18.33 -12.24 -16.11
C ILE A 230 19.64 -11.61 -16.58
N GLY A 231 20.40 -10.98 -15.68
CA GLY A 231 21.71 -10.40 -15.96
C GLY A 231 21.67 -9.07 -16.71
N LEU A 232 20.51 -8.41 -16.78
CA LEU A 232 20.34 -7.13 -17.48
C LEU A 232 21.11 -6.02 -16.76
N SER A 233 21.89 -5.25 -17.51
CA SER A 233 22.71 -4.15 -17.05
C SER A 233 22.43 -2.86 -17.82
N VAL A 234 22.67 -1.71 -17.17
CA VAL A 234 22.52 -0.41 -17.83
C VAL A 234 23.42 -0.32 -19.05
N GLY A 235 22.84 0.04 -20.18
CA GLY A 235 23.46 0.08 -21.50
C GLY A 235 23.11 -1.08 -22.42
N ASP A 236 22.47 -2.14 -21.89
CA ASP A 236 22.10 -3.30 -22.69
C ASP A 236 20.91 -2.99 -23.61
N ALA A 237 20.98 -3.55 -24.83
CA ALA A 237 19.85 -3.54 -25.74
C ALA A 237 18.82 -4.59 -25.29
N VAL A 238 17.55 -4.21 -25.32
CA VAL A 238 16.42 -5.04 -24.91
C VAL A 238 15.34 -5.09 -25.97
N SER A 239 14.56 -6.14 -25.97
CA SER A 239 13.30 -6.22 -26.71
C SER A 239 12.14 -6.17 -25.73
N VAL A 240 11.22 -5.24 -25.94
CA VAL A 240 10.01 -5.07 -25.10
C VAL A 240 8.82 -5.52 -25.89
N GLN A 241 8.01 -6.37 -25.29
CA GLN A 241 6.76 -6.81 -25.88
C GLN A 241 5.58 -6.37 -24.99
N VAL A 242 4.64 -5.63 -25.58
CA VAL A 242 3.36 -5.27 -24.93
C VAL A 242 2.22 -5.73 -25.85
N GLY A 243 1.51 -6.76 -25.44
CA GLY A 243 0.53 -7.43 -26.30
C GLY A 243 1.18 -8.04 -27.53
N GLU A 244 0.77 -7.58 -28.73
CA GLU A 244 1.32 -8.02 -30.01
C GLU A 244 2.45 -7.10 -30.53
N VAL A 245 2.69 -5.96 -29.87
CA VAL A 245 3.71 -4.99 -30.27
C VAL A 245 5.05 -5.38 -29.66
N VAL A 246 6.09 -5.41 -30.49
CA VAL A 246 7.48 -5.70 -30.09
C VAL A 246 8.35 -4.54 -30.55
N GLU A 247 9.04 -3.90 -29.63
CA GLU A 247 9.93 -2.78 -29.88
C GLU A 247 11.34 -3.07 -29.33
N ALA A 248 12.35 -2.58 -30.06
CA ALA A 248 13.72 -2.59 -29.58
C ALA A 248 13.99 -1.31 -28.79
N SER A 249 14.59 -1.45 -27.61
CA SER A 249 14.91 -0.34 -26.75
C SER A 249 16.25 -0.57 -26.04
N GLN A 250 16.62 0.32 -25.13
CA GLN A 250 17.80 0.18 -24.29
C GLN A 250 17.43 0.35 -22.82
N PHE A 251 18.09 -0.43 -21.96
CA PHE A 251 17.98 -0.24 -20.52
C PHE A 251 18.99 0.83 -20.06
N LEU A 252 18.49 2.01 -19.69
CA LEU A 252 19.29 3.19 -19.40
C LEU A 252 18.94 3.76 -18.01
N ARG A 253 19.53 4.88 -17.63
CA ARG A 253 19.33 5.47 -16.31
C ARG A 253 18.28 6.56 -16.28
N THR A 254 18.20 7.35 -17.36
CA THR A 254 17.37 8.56 -17.38
C THR A 254 16.94 8.92 -18.80
N TYR A 255 15.90 9.72 -18.91
CA TYR A 255 15.41 10.28 -20.18
C TYR A 255 16.50 11.02 -21.00
N GLY A 256 17.49 11.62 -20.33
CA GLY A 256 18.57 12.34 -21.01
C GLY A 256 19.58 11.44 -21.72
N ASP A 257 19.49 10.13 -21.59
CA ASP A 257 20.41 9.18 -22.22
C ASP A 257 20.04 8.86 -23.68
N VAL A 258 18.86 9.29 -24.14
CA VAL A 258 18.40 9.14 -25.54
C VAL A 258 18.00 10.48 -26.15
N PRO A 259 18.02 10.60 -27.49
CA PRO A 259 17.43 11.74 -28.19
C PRO A 259 15.93 11.85 -27.95
N GLU A 260 15.40 13.07 -28.07
CA GLU A 260 13.96 13.32 -27.99
C GLU A 260 13.20 12.51 -29.06
N GLY A 261 12.19 11.75 -28.61
CA GLY A 261 11.37 10.90 -29.47
C GLY A 261 11.85 9.45 -29.58
N GLU A 262 12.93 9.07 -28.89
CA GLU A 262 13.36 7.68 -28.75
C GLU A 262 12.90 7.06 -27.44
N ASP A 263 12.59 5.77 -27.50
CA ASP A 263 12.13 5.01 -26.34
C ASP A 263 13.30 4.45 -25.52
N LEU A 264 13.12 4.40 -24.21
CA LEU A 264 14.06 3.76 -23.30
C LEU A 264 13.32 3.00 -22.19
N ILE A 265 14.03 2.09 -21.55
CA ILE A 265 13.60 1.46 -20.30
C ILE A 265 14.51 1.92 -19.17
N PHE A 266 13.95 2.21 -18.03
CA PHE A 266 14.68 2.60 -16.83
C PHE A 266 13.92 2.17 -15.58
N ILE A 267 14.62 2.08 -14.47
CA ILE A 267 13.97 1.90 -13.15
C ILE A 267 13.51 3.27 -12.67
N ALA A 268 12.21 3.39 -12.45
CA ALA A 268 11.60 4.61 -11.96
C ALA A 268 11.95 4.87 -10.48
N SER A 269 11.65 6.08 -10.00
CA SER A 269 11.82 6.46 -8.58
C SER A 269 10.95 5.65 -7.60
N THR A 270 10.09 4.81 -8.14
CA THR A 270 9.21 3.87 -7.42
C THR A 270 9.82 2.49 -7.24
N ASP A 271 11.07 2.26 -7.69
CA ASP A 271 11.78 0.98 -7.74
C ASP A 271 11.12 -0.08 -8.66
N LEU A 272 10.31 0.37 -9.63
CA LEU A 272 9.66 -0.42 -10.68
C LEU A 272 10.23 -0.08 -12.04
#